data_f69223131c1a324f69bf766c88ebc031
#
_entry.id   f69223131c1a324f69bf766c88ebc031
#
_cell.length_a   1.000
_cell.length_b   1.000
_cell.length_c   1.000
_cell.angle_alpha   90.00
_cell.angle_beta   90.00
_cell.angle_gamma   90.00
#
_symmetry.space_group_name_H-M   'P 1'
#
loop_
_entity.id
_entity.type
_entity.pdbx_description
1 polymer ?
#
loop_
_entity_poly.entity_id
_entity_poly.type
_entity_poly.pdbx_seq_one_letter_code
_entity_poly.pdbx_strand_id
1 'polypeptide(L)'
;LAIIIAMIFWATQMITKPLTKLTYIMRDIASGDGDLTQKIEIKSNDEVGQLAHHMNTFIDKLRAMMLNTAAQAEQLSQAASQLKIVSQKTNDEIQQEKQQVDSVSAAVTEMASTVMEISRNAQHTNNAAEEVQTITVDGTKRSTQAQSVMTALASHIGEASKVVAGLEQESGNIGAVVDVINSIAEQTNLLALNAAIEAARAGEQGRGFAVVADEVRSLASRTQESTDDIRNMVSRLQQIAQQASTMMQQGQERAEGSVEQTQIVLQALQDIAQSVTNVQDQSHQIATSTEQQTVVAEDINNSLAAINHLVNSTADHAHELADEARDLNELAAALNKTVNQFKL
;
A
#
# COMPACT_ATOMS: atom_id res chain seq x y z
N LEU A 1 -62.31 111.00 4.62
CA LEU A 1 -60.83 110.72 4.65
C LEU A 1 -60.51 109.74 5.77
N ALA A 2 -60.97 109.97 7.02
CA ALA A 2 -60.65 109.12 8.18
C ALA A 2 -61.11 107.65 8.03
N ILE A 3 -62.32 107.36 7.40
CA ILE A 3 -62.81 106.00 7.15
C ILE A 3 -61.97 105.26 6.13
N ILE A 4 -61.48 105.94 5.05
CA ILE A 4 -60.62 105.33 4.04
C ILE A 4 -59.29 105.02 4.65
N ILE A 5 -58.71 105.89 5.48
CA ILE A 5 -57.46 105.65 6.21
C ILE A 5 -57.62 104.44 7.17
N ALA A 6 -58.74 104.40 7.89
CA ALA A 6 -59.02 103.27 8.79
C ALA A 6 -59.19 101.94 8.04
N MET A 7 -59.91 101.96 6.89
CA MET A 7 -60.03 100.77 6.02
C MET A 7 -58.69 100.31 5.45
N ILE A 8 -57.80 101.20 4.98
CA ILE A 8 -56.48 100.93 4.49
C ILE A 8 -55.62 100.32 5.64
N PHE A 9 -55.67 100.96 6.80
CA PHE A 9 -54.96 100.45 7.98
C PHE A 9 -55.47 99.09 8.42
N TRP A 10 -56.77 98.86 8.40
CA TRP A 10 -57.34 97.54 8.74
C TRP A 10 -57.00 96.51 7.70
N ALA A 11 -57.13 96.79 6.41
CA ALA A 11 -56.70 95.90 5.29
C ALA A 11 -55.19 95.52 5.38
N THR A 12 -54.32 96.52 5.71
CA THR A 12 -52.91 96.31 5.92
C THR A 12 -52.63 95.39 7.06
N GLN A 13 -53.36 95.49 8.16
CA GLN A 13 -53.19 94.63 9.33
C GLN A 13 -53.71 93.20 9.09
N MET A 14 -54.82 93.08 8.42
CA MET A 14 -55.54 91.80 8.23
C MET A 14 -55.00 90.99 7.02
N ILE A 15 -54.55 91.63 5.95
CA ILE A 15 -54.10 90.92 4.72
C ILE A 15 -52.60 91.08 4.47
N THR A 16 -52.04 92.27 4.51
CA THR A 16 -50.67 92.52 4.10
C THR A 16 -49.67 91.94 5.07
N LYS A 17 -49.79 92.08 6.39
CA LYS A 17 -48.90 91.55 7.41
C LYS A 17 -48.80 89.98 7.41
N PRO A 18 -49.94 89.27 7.41
CA PRO A 18 -49.86 87.80 7.31
C PRO A 18 -49.20 87.31 6.00
N LEU A 19 -49.55 87.91 4.85
CA LEU A 19 -48.89 87.54 3.56
C LEU A 19 -47.41 87.84 3.55
N THR A 20 -46.95 88.96 4.17
CA THR A 20 -45.51 89.26 4.34
C THR A 20 -44.82 88.24 5.21
N LYS A 21 -45.46 87.75 6.29
CA LYS A 21 -44.90 86.67 7.14
C LYS A 21 -44.83 85.35 6.41
N LEU A 22 -45.81 84.99 5.63
CA LEU A 22 -45.83 83.82 4.76
C LEU A 22 -44.69 83.88 3.76
N THR A 23 -44.49 85.04 3.08
CA THR A 23 -43.39 85.25 2.11
C THR A 23 -42.03 85.19 2.75
N TYR A 24 -41.89 85.67 3.97
CA TYR A 24 -40.65 85.61 4.74
C TYR A 24 -40.28 84.14 5.05
N ILE A 25 -41.17 83.32 5.60
CA ILE A 25 -40.97 81.93 5.93
C ILE A 25 -40.67 81.12 4.66
N MET A 26 -41.44 81.39 3.56
CA MET A 26 -41.17 80.78 2.27
C MET A 26 -39.77 81.10 1.69
N ARG A 27 -39.31 82.32 1.83
CA ARG A 27 -38.01 82.80 1.44
C ARG A 27 -36.91 82.07 2.27
N ASP A 28 -37.14 81.96 3.58
CA ASP A 28 -36.21 81.29 4.47
C ASP A 28 -36.04 79.80 4.12
N ILE A 29 -37.09 79.06 3.85
CA ILE A 29 -37.10 77.69 3.37
C ILE A 29 -36.43 77.59 1.99
N ALA A 30 -36.63 78.58 1.06
CA ALA A 30 -36.14 78.52 -0.30
C ALA A 30 -34.68 78.96 -0.49
N SER A 31 -34.18 79.83 0.38
CA SER A 31 -32.85 80.52 0.17
C SER A 31 -31.73 80.13 1.11
N GLY A 32 -31.87 79.12 1.98
CA GLY A 32 -30.68 78.68 2.60
C GLY A 32 -30.79 78.03 3.98
N ASP A 33 -31.25 78.67 5.04
CA ASP A 33 -31.25 78.07 6.37
C ASP A 33 -32.47 77.18 6.66
N GLY A 34 -33.35 77.02 5.69
CA GLY A 34 -34.54 76.14 5.65
C GLY A 34 -35.08 75.65 6.97
N ASP A 35 -35.46 76.55 7.86
CA ASP A 35 -35.99 76.19 9.19
C ASP A 35 -37.44 75.64 9.08
N LEU A 36 -37.51 74.28 9.00
CA LEU A 36 -38.76 73.56 8.92
C LEU A 36 -39.44 73.39 10.32
N THR A 37 -38.87 73.97 11.38
CA THR A 37 -39.50 73.93 12.71
C THR A 37 -40.44 75.09 12.92
N GLN A 38 -40.38 76.09 12.07
CA GLN A 38 -41.23 77.30 12.20
C GLN A 38 -42.64 77.02 11.72
N LYS A 39 -43.61 77.38 12.51
CA LYS A 39 -45.02 77.30 12.15
C LYS A 39 -45.59 78.69 11.88
N ILE A 40 -46.48 78.77 10.88
CA ILE A 40 -47.19 79.96 10.51
C ILE A 40 -48.38 80.09 11.39
N GLU A 41 -48.30 81.00 12.37
CA GLU A 41 -49.46 81.29 13.24
C GLU A 41 -50.28 82.41 12.59
N ILE A 42 -51.42 82.10 11.98
CA ILE A 42 -52.42 83.03 11.44
C ILE A 42 -53.78 82.65 12.01
N LYS A 43 -54.34 83.52 12.84
CA LYS A 43 -55.65 83.33 13.47
C LYS A 43 -56.79 84.00 12.64
N SER A 44 -56.88 83.64 11.34
CA SER A 44 -57.94 84.10 10.47
C SER A 44 -58.69 82.88 9.89
N ASN A 45 -59.97 82.95 9.73
CA ASN A 45 -60.83 81.92 9.11
C ASN A 45 -61.13 82.21 7.64
N ASP A 46 -60.44 83.17 7.04
CA ASP A 46 -60.52 83.56 5.65
C ASP A 46 -59.54 82.76 4.75
N GLU A 47 -59.39 83.10 3.48
CA GLU A 47 -58.54 82.48 2.48
C GLU A 47 -57.06 82.53 2.91
N VAL A 48 -56.64 83.55 3.68
CA VAL A 48 -55.26 83.68 4.18
C VAL A 48 -54.98 82.65 5.29
N GLY A 49 -56.01 82.44 6.18
CA GLY A 49 -55.92 81.38 7.21
C GLY A 49 -55.90 79.97 6.60
N GLN A 50 -56.65 79.69 5.53
CA GLN A 50 -56.62 78.43 4.82
C GLN A 50 -55.24 78.21 4.12
N LEU A 51 -54.71 79.29 3.51
CA LEU A 51 -53.35 79.21 2.90
C LEU A 51 -52.26 78.87 3.96
N ALA A 52 -52.32 79.49 5.12
CA ALA A 52 -51.40 79.20 6.24
C ALA A 52 -51.50 77.77 6.72
N HIS A 53 -52.69 77.19 6.82
CA HIS A 53 -52.93 75.80 7.21
C HIS A 53 -52.32 74.84 6.18
N HIS A 54 -52.61 75.07 4.90
CA HIS A 54 -52.01 74.21 3.82
C HIS A 54 -50.51 74.32 3.78
N MET A 55 -49.92 75.49 4.02
CA MET A 55 -48.53 75.75 4.10
C MET A 55 -47.84 75.00 5.26
N ASN A 56 -48.47 75.09 6.47
CA ASN A 56 -47.97 74.28 7.60
C ASN A 56 -48.01 72.79 7.33
N THR A 57 -49.07 72.28 6.68
CA THR A 57 -49.17 70.87 6.26
C THR A 57 -48.07 70.50 5.29
N PHE A 58 -47.72 71.40 4.34
CA PHE A 58 -46.65 71.22 3.41
C PHE A 58 -45.27 71.15 4.11
N ILE A 59 -45.02 72.10 5.06
CA ILE A 59 -43.79 72.14 5.86
C ILE A 59 -43.66 70.84 6.71
N ASP A 60 -44.73 70.41 7.38
CA ASP A 60 -44.72 69.19 8.19
C ASP A 60 -44.40 67.93 7.31
N LYS A 61 -44.98 67.84 6.10
CA LYS A 61 -44.66 66.75 5.13
C LYS A 61 -43.26 66.83 4.65
N LEU A 62 -42.69 68.01 4.32
CA LEU A 62 -41.35 68.22 3.89
C LEU A 62 -40.35 67.82 5.00
N ARG A 63 -40.62 68.23 6.24
CA ARG A 63 -39.88 67.88 7.44
C ARG A 63 -39.82 66.32 7.63
N ALA A 64 -41.00 65.68 7.54
CA ALA A 64 -41.10 64.23 7.66
C ALA A 64 -40.33 63.51 6.57
N MET A 65 -40.37 64.02 5.31
CA MET A 65 -39.51 63.46 4.24
C MET A 65 -38.03 63.65 4.52
N MET A 66 -37.57 64.80 4.99
CA MET A 66 -36.14 65.04 5.32
C MET A 66 -35.69 64.17 6.46
N LEU A 67 -36.49 64.03 7.55
CA LEU A 67 -36.15 63.09 8.65
C LEU A 67 -36.05 61.64 8.17
N ASN A 68 -36.96 61.20 7.29
CA ASN A 68 -36.89 59.85 6.71
C ASN A 68 -35.62 59.67 5.81
N THR A 69 -35.31 60.71 5.00
CA THR A 69 -34.12 60.68 4.15
C THR A 69 -32.83 60.63 5.01
N ALA A 70 -32.77 61.39 6.12
CA ALA A 70 -31.66 61.34 7.07
C ALA A 70 -31.49 59.93 7.66
N ALA A 71 -32.61 59.32 8.11
CA ALA A 71 -32.59 57.94 8.63
C ALA A 71 -32.13 56.91 7.60
N GLN A 72 -32.60 57.05 6.34
CA GLN A 72 -32.15 56.19 5.23
C GLN A 72 -30.65 56.38 4.89
N ALA A 73 -30.16 57.63 4.92
CA ALA A 73 -28.73 57.90 4.71
C ALA A 73 -27.85 57.27 5.82
N GLU A 74 -28.31 57.34 7.08
CA GLU A 74 -27.61 56.67 8.19
C GLU A 74 -27.58 55.14 8.02
N GLN A 75 -28.72 54.54 7.65
CA GLN A 75 -28.81 53.11 7.37
C GLN A 75 -27.88 52.71 6.19
N LEU A 76 -27.83 53.54 5.14
CA LEU A 76 -26.95 53.33 4.01
C LEU A 76 -25.47 53.35 4.40
N SER A 77 -25.05 54.33 5.25
CA SER A 77 -23.69 54.41 5.78
C SER A 77 -23.33 53.18 6.63
N GLN A 78 -24.25 52.72 7.46
CA GLN A 78 -24.04 51.50 8.27
C GLN A 78 -23.91 50.26 7.37
N ALA A 79 -24.76 50.10 6.35
CA ALA A 79 -24.68 49.00 5.39
C ALA A 79 -23.37 49.02 4.61
N ALA A 80 -22.94 50.19 4.14
CA ALA A 80 -21.65 50.39 3.48
C ALA A 80 -20.45 50.00 4.37
N SER A 81 -20.49 50.42 5.62
CA SER A 81 -19.47 50.04 6.60
C SER A 81 -19.40 48.52 6.83
N GLN A 82 -20.58 47.88 6.89
CA GLN A 82 -20.64 46.41 7.03
C GLN A 82 -20.09 45.69 5.79
N LEU A 83 -20.41 46.16 4.57
CA LEU A 83 -19.86 45.61 3.33
C LEU A 83 -18.34 45.74 3.29
N LYS A 84 -17.78 46.87 3.75
CA LYS A 84 -16.31 47.02 3.84
C LYS A 84 -15.69 45.98 4.77
N ILE A 85 -16.29 45.73 5.94
CA ILE A 85 -15.81 44.71 6.89
C ILE A 85 -15.87 43.30 6.27
N VAL A 86 -16.97 42.95 5.59
CA VAL A 86 -17.14 41.69 4.90
C VAL A 86 -16.07 41.53 3.81
N SER A 87 -15.87 42.57 2.99
CA SER A 87 -14.82 42.55 1.95
C SER A 87 -13.44 42.31 2.52
N GLN A 88 -13.06 43.00 3.60
CA GLN A 88 -11.77 42.76 4.27
C GLN A 88 -11.63 41.35 4.78
N LYS A 89 -12.65 40.81 5.45
CA LYS A 89 -12.67 39.45 5.95
C LYS A 89 -12.56 38.42 4.83
N THR A 90 -13.26 38.63 3.72
CA THR A 90 -13.17 37.79 2.53
C THR A 90 -11.75 37.79 1.97
N ASN A 91 -11.08 38.94 1.93
CA ASN A 91 -9.69 39.02 1.46
C ASN A 91 -8.71 38.23 2.38
N ASP A 92 -8.91 38.29 3.70
CA ASP A 92 -8.12 37.52 4.67
C ASP A 92 -8.32 36.01 4.50
N GLU A 93 -9.58 35.57 4.28
CA GLU A 93 -9.93 34.16 4.00
C GLU A 93 -9.28 33.70 2.69
N ILE A 94 -9.29 34.51 1.65
CA ILE A 94 -8.62 34.25 0.35
C ILE A 94 -7.12 34.04 0.53
N GLN A 95 -6.46 34.82 1.36
CA GLN A 95 -5.02 34.64 1.61
C GLN A 95 -4.73 33.28 2.29
N GLN A 96 -5.58 32.85 3.21
CA GLN A 96 -5.47 31.54 3.83
C GLN A 96 -5.73 30.42 2.84
N GLU A 97 -6.77 30.56 2.00
CA GLU A 97 -7.11 29.58 0.97
C GLU A 97 -5.99 29.42 -0.05
N LYS A 98 -5.34 30.52 -0.47
CA LYS A 98 -4.16 30.48 -1.34
C LYS A 98 -3.00 29.68 -0.73
N GLN A 99 -2.72 29.88 0.55
CA GLN A 99 -1.68 29.09 1.24
C GLN A 99 -2.02 27.60 1.31
N GLN A 100 -3.33 27.27 1.48
CA GLN A 100 -3.78 25.88 1.47
C GLN A 100 -3.64 25.25 0.07
N VAL A 101 -4.01 25.98 -0.97
CA VAL A 101 -3.83 25.53 -2.37
C VAL A 101 -2.37 25.26 -2.67
N ASP A 102 -1.46 26.14 -2.28
CA ASP A 102 -0.02 25.96 -2.47
C ASP A 102 0.49 24.70 -1.72
N SER A 103 0.02 24.49 -0.48
CA SER A 103 0.39 23.32 0.32
C SER A 103 -0.11 22.01 -0.29
N VAL A 104 -1.35 21.98 -0.79
CA VAL A 104 -1.92 20.81 -1.47
C VAL A 104 -1.18 20.56 -2.79
N SER A 105 -0.82 21.60 -3.54
CA SER A 105 -0.03 21.49 -4.79
C SER A 105 1.33 20.84 -4.53
N ALA A 106 2.02 21.25 -3.47
CA ALA A 106 3.27 20.62 -3.06
C ALA A 106 3.09 19.14 -2.70
N ALA A 107 2.04 18.79 -1.95
CA ALA A 107 1.73 17.41 -1.57
C ALA A 107 1.38 16.52 -2.79
N VAL A 108 0.66 17.07 -3.78
CA VAL A 108 0.36 16.35 -5.04
C VAL A 108 1.63 16.11 -5.86
N THR A 109 2.55 17.07 -5.88
CA THR A 109 3.85 16.90 -6.54
C THR A 109 4.69 15.80 -5.88
N GLU A 110 4.71 15.76 -4.55
CA GLU A 110 5.37 14.69 -3.80
C GLU A 110 4.69 13.33 -4.01
N MET A 111 3.34 13.32 -4.04
CA MET A 111 2.57 12.13 -4.39
C MET A 111 2.95 11.58 -5.77
N ALA A 112 3.02 12.41 -6.79
CA ALA A 112 3.42 12.00 -8.14
C ALA A 112 4.83 11.40 -8.17
N SER A 113 5.77 11.95 -7.40
CA SER A 113 7.12 11.40 -7.25
C SER A 113 7.12 10.02 -6.57
N THR A 114 6.37 9.86 -5.48
CA THR A 114 6.21 8.58 -4.77
C THR A 114 5.54 7.51 -5.63
N VAL A 115 4.52 7.87 -6.40
CA VAL A 115 3.84 6.96 -7.34
C VAL A 115 4.81 6.45 -8.41
N MET A 116 5.67 7.31 -8.96
CA MET A 116 6.73 6.90 -9.91
C MET A 116 7.75 5.95 -9.26
N GLU A 117 8.11 6.18 -8.00
CA GLU A 117 9.02 5.30 -7.25
C GLU A 117 8.38 3.93 -6.99
N ILE A 118 7.11 3.89 -6.59
CA ILE A 118 6.35 2.63 -6.39
C ILE A 118 6.29 1.84 -7.69
N SER A 119 6.01 2.47 -8.83
CA SER A 119 5.98 1.83 -10.16
C SER A 119 7.34 1.21 -10.50
N ARG A 120 8.43 1.95 -10.27
CA ARG A 120 9.79 1.43 -10.47
C ARG A 120 10.12 0.24 -9.57
N ASN A 121 9.70 0.29 -8.31
CA ASN A 121 9.91 -0.79 -7.35
C ASN A 121 9.10 -2.04 -7.71
N ALA A 122 7.87 -1.88 -8.20
CA ALA A 122 7.05 -2.98 -8.71
C ALA A 122 7.72 -3.66 -9.92
N GLN A 123 8.25 -2.88 -10.87
CA GLN A 123 9.00 -3.41 -12.01
C GLN A 123 10.27 -4.14 -11.58
N HIS A 124 11.00 -3.60 -10.61
CA HIS A 124 12.21 -4.25 -10.08
C HIS A 124 11.86 -5.58 -9.37
N THR A 125 10.77 -5.60 -8.61
CA THR A 125 10.27 -6.81 -7.94
C THR A 125 9.86 -7.88 -8.96
N ASN A 126 9.19 -7.49 -10.04
CA ASN A 126 8.83 -8.41 -11.13
C ASN A 126 10.08 -9.03 -11.78
N ASN A 127 11.10 -8.24 -12.08
CA ASN A 127 12.35 -8.74 -12.68
C ASN A 127 13.09 -9.70 -11.75
N ALA A 128 13.13 -9.40 -10.45
CA ALA A 128 13.70 -10.30 -9.44
C ALA A 128 12.92 -11.62 -9.33
N ALA A 129 11.58 -11.56 -9.43
CA ALA A 129 10.75 -12.75 -9.46
C ALA A 129 11.00 -13.62 -10.70
N GLU A 130 11.20 -13.04 -11.88
CA GLU A 130 11.60 -13.77 -13.10
C GLU A 130 12.93 -14.49 -12.92
N GLU A 131 13.92 -13.86 -12.28
CA GLU A 131 15.21 -14.47 -11.99
C GLU A 131 15.04 -15.67 -11.04
N VAL A 132 14.26 -15.51 -9.95
CA VAL A 132 13.97 -16.61 -9.02
C VAL A 132 13.22 -17.74 -9.71
N GLN A 133 12.27 -17.44 -10.61
CA GLN A 133 11.57 -18.44 -11.42
C GLN A 133 12.56 -19.26 -12.24
N THR A 134 13.51 -18.61 -12.90
CA THR A 134 14.54 -19.28 -13.71
C THR A 134 15.40 -20.20 -12.86
N ILE A 135 15.87 -19.73 -11.70
CA ILE A 135 16.65 -20.53 -10.74
C ILE A 135 15.85 -21.74 -10.24
N THR A 136 14.56 -21.55 -9.96
CA THR A 136 13.67 -22.61 -9.46
C THR A 136 13.47 -23.71 -10.51
N VAL A 137 13.30 -23.33 -11.77
CA VAL A 137 13.19 -24.29 -12.89
C VAL A 137 14.49 -25.09 -13.06
N ASP A 138 15.65 -24.46 -13.02
CA ASP A 138 16.94 -25.16 -13.08
C ASP A 138 17.16 -26.07 -11.87
N GLY A 139 16.81 -25.59 -10.66
CA GLY A 139 16.82 -26.37 -9.42
C GLY A 139 15.95 -27.63 -9.50
N THR A 140 14.74 -27.50 -10.03
CA THR A 140 13.81 -28.63 -10.25
C THR A 140 14.41 -29.65 -11.22
N LYS A 141 14.97 -29.20 -12.33
CA LYS A 141 15.64 -30.07 -13.31
C LYS A 141 16.82 -30.85 -12.70
N ARG A 142 17.70 -30.17 -11.93
CA ARG A 142 18.84 -30.80 -11.25
C ARG A 142 18.38 -31.78 -10.18
N SER A 143 17.37 -31.47 -9.42
CA SER A 143 16.81 -32.35 -8.39
C SER A 143 16.18 -33.60 -9.00
N THR A 144 15.43 -33.47 -10.10
CA THR A 144 14.88 -34.62 -10.86
C THR A 144 16.01 -35.51 -11.39
N GLN A 145 17.10 -34.94 -11.89
CA GLN A 145 18.26 -35.70 -12.35
C GLN A 145 18.95 -36.40 -11.18
N ALA A 146 19.12 -35.75 -10.03
CA ALA A 146 19.69 -36.38 -8.84
C ALA A 146 18.81 -37.55 -8.36
N GLN A 147 17.51 -37.42 -8.35
CA GLN A 147 16.55 -38.49 -8.02
C GLN A 147 16.72 -39.70 -8.94
N SER A 148 16.84 -39.46 -10.25
CA SER A 148 17.06 -40.53 -11.23
C SER A 148 18.38 -41.27 -10.99
N VAL A 149 19.45 -40.54 -10.69
CA VAL A 149 20.78 -41.14 -10.36
C VAL A 149 20.72 -41.98 -9.09
N MET A 150 20.05 -41.51 -8.04
CA MET A 150 19.90 -42.25 -6.78
C MET A 150 19.02 -43.49 -6.95
N THR A 151 17.97 -43.42 -7.76
CA THR A 151 17.17 -44.60 -8.09
C THR A 151 17.96 -45.65 -8.86
N ALA A 152 18.78 -45.26 -9.83
CA ALA A 152 19.67 -46.17 -10.54
C ALA A 152 20.73 -46.77 -9.58
N LEU A 153 21.28 -45.96 -8.67
CA LEU A 153 22.23 -46.44 -7.65
C LEU A 153 21.59 -47.50 -6.73
N ALA A 154 20.38 -47.28 -6.24
CA ALA A 154 19.63 -48.25 -5.42
C ALA A 154 19.45 -49.58 -6.19
N SER A 155 19.11 -49.53 -7.49
CA SER A 155 18.98 -50.68 -8.34
C SER A 155 20.30 -51.47 -8.49
N HIS A 156 21.39 -50.77 -8.75
CA HIS A 156 22.73 -51.41 -8.88
C HIS A 156 23.20 -52.02 -7.56
N ILE A 157 22.95 -51.39 -6.42
CA ILE A 157 23.24 -51.98 -5.11
C ILE A 157 22.41 -53.25 -4.90
N GLY A 158 21.11 -53.22 -5.29
CA GLY A 158 20.24 -54.41 -5.22
C GLY A 158 20.74 -55.57 -6.11
N GLU A 159 21.26 -55.27 -7.30
CA GLU A 159 21.88 -56.29 -8.16
C GLU A 159 23.17 -56.84 -7.55
N ALA A 160 24.03 -55.96 -7.03
CA ALA A 160 25.28 -56.37 -6.34
C ALA A 160 24.97 -57.24 -5.10
N SER A 161 23.95 -56.92 -4.35
CA SER A 161 23.48 -57.71 -3.18
C SER A 161 23.08 -59.14 -3.59
N LYS A 162 22.41 -59.33 -4.73
CA LYS A 162 22.08 -60.68 -5.25
C LYS A 162 23.34 -61.48 -5.62
N VAL A 163 24.34 -60.83 -6.21
CA VAL A 163 25.60 -61.47 -6.56
C VAL A 163 26.35 -61.92 -5.31
N VAL A 164 26.41 -61.08 -4.27
CA VAL A 164 27.01 -61.38 -2.97
C VAL A 164 26.30 -62.55 -2.27
N ALA A 165 24.96 -62.55 -2.29
CA ALA A 165 24.18 -63.67 -1.74
C ALA A 165 24.43 -64.97 -2.48
N GLY A 166 24.60 -64.93 -3.83
CA GLY A 166 25.02 -66.10 -4.62
C GLY A 166 26.42 -66.60 -4.22
N LEU A 167 27.36 -65.69 -3.98
CA LEU A 167 28.72 -66.05 -3.52
C LEU A 167 28.70 -66.70 -2.13
N GLU A 168 27.88 -66.22 -1.22
CA GLU A 168 27.68 -66.83 0.10
C GLU A 168 27.14 -68.25 -0.01
N GLN A 169 26.15 -68.49 -0.87
CA GLN A 169 25.58 -69.79 -1.13
C GLN A 169 26.59 -70.75 -1.75
N GLU A 170 27.33 -70.31 -2.76
CA GLU A 170 28.36 -71.17 -3.41
C GLU A 170 29.51 -71.47 -2.44
N SER A 171 29.93 -70.54 -1.61
CA SER A 171 30.93 -70.80 -0.54
C SER A 171 30.38 -71.80 0.46
N GLY A 172 29.10 -71.80 0.78
CA GLY A 172 28.46 -72.83 1.59
C GLY A 172 28.56 -74.23 0.93
N ASN A 173 28.26 -74.33 -0.38
CA ASN A 173 28.32 -75.52 -1.14
C ASN A 173 29.76 -76.09 -1.15
N ILE A 174 30.77 -75.22 -1.32
CA ILE A 174 32.17 -75.62 -1.27
C ILE A 174 32.57 -76.19 0.09
N GLY A 175 32.08 -75.50 1.18
CA GLY A 175 32.31 -75.98 2.55
C GLY A 175 31.80 -77.39 2.77
N ALA A 176 30.60 -77.70 2.27
CA ALA A 176 29.98 -79.03 2.40
C ALA A 176 30.80 -80.09 1.62
N VAL A 177 31.35 -79.74 0.45
CA VAL A 177 32.23 -80.63 -0.31
C VAL A 177 33.55 -80.89 0.45
N VAL A 178 34.17 -79.87 1.03
CA VAL A 178 35.37 -79.98 1.83
C VAL A 178 35.17 -80.86 3.07
N ASP A 179 33.99 -80.75 3.73
CA ASP A 179 33.68 -81.65 4.86
C ASP A 179 33.56 -83.09 4.45
N VAL A 180 33.02 -83.37 3.26
CA VAL A 180 32.99 -84.76 2.71
C VAL A 180 34.42 -85.26 2.39
N ILE A 181 35.25 -84.41 1.78
CA ILE A 181 36.67 -84.80 1.47
C ILE A 181 37.43 -85.04 2.79
N ASN A 182 37.23 -84.25 3.79
CA ASN A 182 37.87 -84.42 5.09
C ASN A 182 37.43 -85.72 5.73
N SER A 183 36.14 -86.08 5.68
CA SER A 183 35.63 -87.33 6.18
C SER A 183 36.20 -88.54 5.43
N ILE A 184 36.39 -88.47 4.07
CA ILE A 184 37.01 -89.49 3.26
C ILE A 184 38.51 -89.64 3.66
N ALA A 185 39.18 -88.53 3.85
CA ALA A 185 40.61 -88.57 4.30
C ALA A 185 40.74 -89.20 5.66
N GLU A 186 39.90 -88.89 6.61
CA GLU A 186 39.82 -89.48 7.95
C GLU A 186 39.63 -91.02 7.86
N GLN A 187 38.62 -91.43 7.09
CA GLN A 187 38.38 -92.87 6.85
C GLN A 187 39.56 -93.54 6.17
N THR A 188 40.19 -92.88 5.20
CA THR A 188 41.38 -93.43 4.53
C THR A 188 42.58 -93.58 5.50
N ASN A 189 42.73 -92.56 6.38
CA ASN A 189 43.78 -92.63 7.43
C ASN A 189 43.56 -93.80 8.41
N LEU A 190 42.26 -94.04 8.81
CA LEU A 190 41.89 -95.18 9.65
C LEU A 190 42.08 -96.53 8.90
N LEU A 191 41.73 -96.61 7.62
CA LEU A 191 41.93 -97.80 6.79
C LEU A 191 43.44 -98.10 6.62
N ALA A 192 44.22 -97.09 6.37
CA ALA A 192 45.68 -97.24 6.25
C ALA A 192 46.31 -97.67 7.57
N LEU A 193 45.88 -97.14 8.72
CA LEU A 193 46.31 -97.55 10.04
C LEU A 193 45.98 -99.03 10.29
N ASN A 194 44.79 -99.49 9.97
CA ASN A 194 44.41 -100.90 10.07
C ASN A 194 45.25 -101.79 9.17
N ALA A 195 45.52 -101.39 7.93
CA ALA A 195 46.41 -102.10 7.02
C ALA A 195 47.88 -102.18 7.47
N ALA A 196 48.38 -101.09 8.08
CA ALA A 196 49.72 -101.06 8.66
C ALA A 196 49.84 -102.02 9.89
N ILE A 197 48.81 -102.08 10.74
CA ILE A 197 48.71 -103.02 11.86
C ILE A 197 48.72 -104.47 11.37
N GLU A 198 47.94 -104.81 10.35
CA GLU A 198 47.86 -106.17 9.82
C GLU A 198 49.13 -106.56 9.06
N ALA A 199 49.72 -105.58 8.36
CA ALA A 199 51.05 -105.80 7.70
C ALA A 199 52.12 -106.06 8.75
N ALA A 200 52.16 -105.39 9.89
CA ALA A 200 53.08 -105.66 11.00
C ALA A 200 52.82 -107.05 11.63
N ARG A 201 51.60 -107.52 11.63
CA ARG A 201 51.16 -108.79 12.15
C ARG A 201 51.60 -109.95 11.27
N ALA A 202 51.80 -109.75 9.93
CA ALA A 202 52.26 -110.75 8.99
C ALA A 202 53.82 -110.90 8.97
N GLY A 203 54.57 -110.11 9.78
CA GLY A 203 56.01 -110.23 9.91
C GLY A 203 56.75 -109.91 8.58
N GLU A 204 57.83 -110.70 8.27
CA GLU A 204 58.69 -110.47 7.07
C GLU A 204 57.85 -110.47 5.76
N GLN A 205 56.75 -111.19 5.66
CA GLN A 205 55.89 -111.25 4.46
C GLN A 205 55.03 -109.97 4.28
N GLY A 206 54.82 -109.20 5.33
CA GLY A 206 54.04 -107.97 5.29
C GLY A 206 54.83 -106.69 5.03
N ARG A 207 56.18 -106.70 5.01
CA ARG A 207 57.02 -105.48 4.86
C ARG A 207 56.67 -104.56 3.71
N GLY A 208 56.43 -105.07 2.51
CA GLY A 208 55.98 -104.28 1.36
C GLY A 208 54.64 -103.61 1.53
N PHE A 209 53.69 -104.29 2.14
CA PHE A 209 52.38 -103.75 2.49
C PHE A 209 52.43 -102.69 3.56
N ALA A 210 53.33 -102.86 4.55
CA ALA A 210 53.50 -101.84 5.63
C ALA A 210 54.00 -100.49 5.03
N VAL A 211 54.90 -100.47 4.09
CA VAL A 211 55.43 -99.25 3.46
C VAL A 211 54.31 -98.55 2.63
N VAL A 212 53.46 -99.31 1.93
CA VAL A 212 52.33 -98.75 1.18
C VAL A 212 51.27 -98.20 2.15
N ALA A 213 51.01 -98.90 3.23
CA ALA A 213 50.06 -98.43 4.25
C ALA A 213 50.51 -97.14 4.92
N ASP A 214 51.78 -97.00 5.26
CA ASP A 214 52.38 -95.81 5.84
C ASP A 214 52.35 -94.66 4.83
N GLU A 215 52.58 -94.88 3.52
CA GLU A 215 52.46 -93.85 2.48
C GLU A 215 51.05 -93.41 2.27
N VAL A 216 50.06 -94.33 2.27
CA VAL A 216 48.62 -93.97 2.18
C VAL A 216 48.22 -93.20 3.42
N ARG A 217 48.72 -93.55 4.60
CA ARG A 217 48.44 -92.82 5.83
C ARG A 217 49.01 -91.38 5.81
N SER A 218 50.24 -91.22 5.31
CA SER A 218 50.89 -89.93 5.13
C SER A 218 50.08 -89.05 4.13
N LEU A 219 49.65 -89.64 3.03
CA LEU A 219 48.81 -88.92 2.02
C LEU A 219 47.43 -88.53 2.59
N ALA A 220 46.79 -89.38 3.40
CA ALA A 220 45.53 -89.06 4.06
C ALA A 220 45.70 -87.92 5.03
N SER A 221 46.79 -87.97 5.88
CA SER A 221 47.09 -86.85 6.79
C SER A 221 47.33 -85.48 6.05
N ARG A 222 48.10 -85.52 4.96
CA ARG A 222 48.34 -84.34 4.12
C ARG A 222 47.04 -83.84 3.48
N THR A 223 46.14 -84.76 3.11
CA THR A 223 44.83 -84.43 2.55
C THR A 223 43.97 -83.73 3.62
N GLN A 224 43.99 -84.26 4.88
CA GLN A 224 43.28 -83.59 6.02
C GLN A 224 43.80 -82.17 6.26
N GLU A 225 45.14 -81.97 6.31
CA GLU A 225 45.74 -80.65 6.51
C GLU A 225 45.36 -79.68 5.37
N SER A 226 45.35 -80.13 4.08
CA SER A 226 44.91 -79.36 2.96
C SER A 226 43.41 -79.00 3.01
N THR A 227 42.58 -79.93 3.46
CA THR A 227 41.11 -79.67 3.64
C THR A 227 40.83 -78.71 4.80
N ASP A 228 41.59 -78.75 5.87
CA ASP A 228 41.47 -77.74 6.95
C ASP A 228 41.91 -76.35 6.48
N ASP A 229 42.92 -76.23 5.70
CA ASP A 229 43.34 -74.96 5.07
C ASP A 229 42.24 -74.42 4.16
N ILE A 230 41.67 -75.29 3.30
CA ILE A 230 40.51 -74.86 2.43
C ILE A 230 39.32 -74.50 3.27
N ARG A 231 38.95 -75.22 4.35
CA ARG A 231 37.88 -74.91 5.27
C ARG A 231 38.08 -73.51 5.88
N ASN A 232 39.29 -73.17 6.30
CA ASN A 232 39.64 -71.86 6.84
C ASN A 232 39.49 -70.77 5.81
N MET A 233 39.85 -71.03 4.55
CA MET A 233 39.67 -70.09 3.42
C MET A 233 38.17 -69.87 3.12
N VAL A 234 37.38 -70.94 3.06
CA VAL A 234 35.94 -70.89 2.83
C VAL A 234 35.22 -70.09 3.94
N SER A 235 35.57 -70.36 5.21
CA SER A 235 35.04 -69.64 6.35
C SER A 235 35.27 -68.11 6.29
N ARG A 236 36.50 -67.74 5.85
CA ARG A 236 36.85 -66.33 5.61
C ARG A 236 36.05 -65.74 4.46
N LEU A 237 35.90 -66.48 3.35
CA LEU A 237 35.07 -66.06 2.23
C LEU A 237 33.58 -65.80 2.66
N GLN A 238 33.01 -66.71 3.45
CA GLN A 238 31.63 -66.53 4.00
C GLN A 238 31.55 -65.30 4.89
N GLN A 239 32.50 -65.05 5.76
CA GLN A 239 32.53 -63.86 6.61
C GLN A 239 32.63 -62.56 5.79
N ILE A 240 33.47 -62.55 4.74
CA ILE A 240 33.59 -61.39 3.84
C ILE A 240 32.29 -61.20 3.05
N ALA A 241 31.67 -62.23 2.54
CA ALA A 241 30.38 -62.16 1.84
C ALA A 241 29.28 -61.61 2.76
N GLN A 242 29.20 -62.07 4.00
CA GLN A 242 28.23 -61.57 4.98
C GLN A 242 28.47 -60.08 5.31
N GLN A 243 29.69 -59.64 5.46
CA GLN A 243 30.02 -58.23 5.66
C GLN A 243 29.65 -57.38 4.45
N ALA A 244 29.93 -57.87 3.23
CA ALA A 244 29.55 -57.18 1.98
C ALA A 244 28.04 -57.09 1.84
N SER A 245 27.27 -58.13 2.18
CA SER A 245 25.82 -58.15 2.18
C SER A 245 25.25 -57.07 3.12
N THR A 246 25.79 -56.99 4.34
CA THR A 246 25.37 -55.94 5.31
C THR A 246 25.67 -54.54 4.78
N MET A 247 26.84 -54.32 4.17
CA MET A 247 27.17 -53.01 3.58
C MET A 247 26.29 -52.67 2.39
N MET A 248 25.92 -53.63 1.55
CA MET A 248 24.97 -53.45 0.44
C MET A 248 23.57 -53.06 0.95
N GLN A 249 23.05 -53.72 1.97
CA GLN A 249 21.77 -53.37 2.58
C GLN A 249 21.79 -51.95 3.13
N GLN A 250 22.79 -51.54 3.88
CA GLN A 250 22.94 -50.19 4.38
C GLN A 250 23.07 -49.17 3.25
N GLY A 251 23.75 -49.51 2.19
CA GLY A 251 23.89 -48.69 0.99
C GLY A 251 22.53 -48.49 0.29
N GLN A 252 21.74 -49.54 0.15
CA GLN A 252 20.40 -49.47 -0.43
C GLN A 252 19.46 -48.59 0.41
N GLU A 253 19.42 -48.78 1.72
CA GLU A 253 18.59 -47.94 2.63
C GLU A 253 18.98 -46.45 2.52
N ARG A 254 20.26 -46.13 2.43
CA ARG A 254 20.73 -44.75 2.25
C ARG A 254 20.37 -44.18 0.88
N ALA A 255 20.42 -44.96 -0.18
CA ALA A 255 20.05 -44.54 -1.52
C ALA A 255 18.52 -44.26 -1.58
N GLU A 256 17.70 -45.14 -1.01
CA GLU A 256 16.24 -44.98 -0.92
C GLU A 256 15.87 -43.74 -0.08
N GLY A 257 16.49 -43.52 1.09
CA GLY A 257 16.33 -42.31 1.90
C GLY A 257 16.74 -41.02 1.15
N SER A 258 17.75 -41.09 0.30
CA SER A 258 18.16 -39.97 -0.56
C SER A 258 17.12 -39.63 -1.64
N VAL A 259 16.44 -40.64 -2.19
CA VAL A 259 15.29 -40.46 -3.13
C VAL A 259 14.15 -39.74 -2.44
N GLU A 260 13.79 -40.15 -1.22
CA GLU A 260 12.74 -39.50 -0.42
C GLU A 260 13.09 -38.02 -0.12
N GLN A 261 14.32 -37.75 0.31
CA GLN A 261 14.79 -36.36 0.57
C GLN A 261 14.75 -35.51 -0.70
N THR A 262 15.09 -36.06 -1.84
CA THR A 262 15.03 -35.35 -3.12
C THR A 262 13.59 -35.03 -3.50
N GLN A 263 12.63 -35.92 -3.19
CA GLN A 263 11.20 -35.66 -3.41
C GLN A 263 10.69 -34.48 -2.57
N ILE A 264 11.13 -34.36 -1.33
CA ILE A 264 10.80 -33.21 -0.45
C ILE A 264 11.36 -31.92 -1.05
N VAL A 265 12.58 -31.94 -1.57
CA VAL A 265 13.18 -30.77 -2.26
C VAL A 265 12.39 -30.38 -3.49
N LEU A 266 11.95 -31.35 -4.30
CA LEU A 266 11.12 -31.08 -5.48
C LEU A 266 9.79 -30.41 -5.11
N GLN A 267 9.11 -30.86 -4.04
CA GLN A 267 7.91 -30.25 -3.56
C GLN A 267 8.15 -28.79 -3.10
N ALA A 268 9.22 -28.55 -2.33
CA ALA A 268 9.57 -27.21 -1.90
C ALA A 268 9.86 -26.26 -3.08
N LEU A 269 10.52 -26.75 -4.12
CA LEU A 269 10.75 -25.96 -5.35
C LEU A 269 9.43 -25.63 -6.08
N GLN A 270 8.47 -26.54 -6.10
CA GLN A 270 7.12 -26.28 -6.67
C GLN A 270 6.38 -25.21 -5.88
N ASP A 271 6.46 -25.26 -4.54
CA ASP A 271 5.82 -24.27 -3.67
C ASP A 271 6.47 -22.87 -3.86
N ILE A 272 7.80 -22.83 -4.05
CA ILE A 272 8.52 -21.60 -4.40
C ILE A 272 8.05 -21.06 -5.76
N ALA A 273 7.96 -21.90 -6.79
CA ALA A 273 7.49 -21.50 -8.13
C ALA A 273 6.10 -20.87 -8.08
N GLN A 274 5.18 -21.47 -7.32
CA GLN A 274 3.84 -20.91 -7.12
C GLN A 274 3.87 -19.58 -6.40
N SER A 275 4.70 -19.44 -5.36
CA SER A 275 4.85 -18.19 -4.61
C SER A 275 5.42 -17.08 -5.48
N VAL A 276 6.38 -17.38 -6.34
CA VAL A 276 6.96 -16.44 -7.31
C VAL A 276 5.91 -15.95 -8.30
N THR A 277 5.07 -16.84 -8.83
CA THR A 277 3.96 -16.46 -9.71
C THR A 277 3.01 -15.47 -9.01
N ASN A 278 2.66 -15.71 -7.75
CA ASN A 278 1.82 -14.80 -6.96
C ASN A 278 2.49 -13.42 -6.78
N VAL A 279 3.81 -13.37 -6.58
CA VAL A 279 4.58 -12.10 -6.48
C VAL A 279 4.54 -11.35 -7.81
N GLN A 280 4.67 -12.02 -8.95
CA GLN A 280 4.57 -11.41 -10.28
C GLN A 280 3.17 -10.81 -10.50
N ASP A 281 2.11 -11.55 -10.20
CA ASP A 281 0.73 -11.07 -10.32
C ASP A 281 0.48 -9.83 -9.45
N GLN A 282 0.96 -9.84 -8.19
CA GLN A 282 0.87 -8.69 -7.29
C GLN A 282 1.66 -7.49 -7.82
N SER A 283 2.86 -7.69 -8.34
CA SER A 283 3.69 -6.61 -8.90
C SER A 283 3.01 -5.98 -10.12
N HIS A 284 2.36 -6.77 -10.96
CA HIS A 284 1.59 -6.27 -12.10
C HIS A 284 0.36 -5.47 -11.65
N GLN A 285 -0.34 -5.94 -10.61
CA GLN A 285 -1.48 -5.22 -10.04
C GLN A 285 -1.06 -3.88 -9.41
N ILE A 286 0.10 -3.84 -8.72
CA ILE A 286 0.68 -2.59 -8.19
C ILE A 286 0.99 -1.63 -9.34
N ALA A 287 1.62 -2.09 -10.43
CA ALA A 287 1.93 -1.26 -11.59
C ALA A 287 0.65 -0.63 -12.18
N THR A 288 -0.41 -1.42 -12.37
CA THR A 288 -1.71 -0.92 -12.86
C THR A 288 -2.33 0.10 -11.90
N SER A 289 -2.25 -0.14 -10.59
CA SER A 289 -2.78 0.78 -9.58
C SER A 289 -2.00 2.10 -9.54
N THR A 290 -0.69 2.07 -9.75
CA THR A 290 0.15 3.29 -9.83
C THR A 290 -0.11 4.09 -11.10
N GLU A 291 -0.41 3.46 -12.23
CA GLU A 291 -0.87 4.16 -13.44
C GLU A 291 -2.18 4.91 -13.17
N GLN A 292 -3.15 4.28 -12.51
CA GLN A 292 -4.40 4.94 -12.12
C GLN A 292 -4.15 6.10 -11.14
N GLN A 293 -3.26 5.95 -10.16
CA GLN A 293 -2.88 7.02 -9.24
C GLN A 293 -2.22 8.20 -9.94
N THR A 294 -1.45 7.96 -10.99
CA THR A 294 -0.86 9.03 -11.82
C THR A 294 -1.94 9.88 -12.47
N VAL A 295 -2.97 9.25 -13.05
CA VAL A 295 -4.12 9.96 -13.64
C VAL A 295 -4.86 10.77 -12.58
N VAL A 296 -5.10 10.19 -11.40
CA VAL A 296 -5.76 10.91 -10.28
C VAL A 296 -4.94 12.11 -9.82
N ALA A 297 -3.61 11.99 -9.73
CA ALA A 297 -2.73 13.10 -9.37
C ALA A 297 -2.78 14.23 -10.41
N GLU A 298 -2.86 13.90 -11.69
CA GLU A 298 -3.02 14.87 -12.77
C GLU A 298 -4.38 15.58 -12.71
N ASP A 299 -5.47 14.84 -12.44
CA ASP A 299 -6.82 15.41 -12.26
C ASP A 299 -6.90 16.35 -11.04
N ILE A 300 -6.23 15.99 -9.93
CA ILE A 300 -6.12 16.87 -8.76
C ILE A 300 -5.35 18.15 -9.14
N ASN A 301 -4.28 18.05 -9.90
CA ASN A 301 -3.47 19.21 -10.34
C ASN A 301 -4.30 20.16 -11.23
N ASN A 302 -5.09 19.61 -12.14
CA ASN A 302 -6.03 20.38 -12.96
C ASN A 302 -7.10 21.08 -12.11
N SER A 303 -7.62 20.38 -11.07
CA SER A 303 -8.58 20.92 -10.12
C SER A 303 -7.98 22.07 -9.29
N LEU A 304 -6.73 21.93 -8.84
CA LEU A 304 -6.01 22.99 -8.13
C LEU A 304 -5.79 24.22 -8.99
N ALA A 305 -5.50 24.06 -10.27
CA ALA A 305 -5.39 25.18 -11.21
C ALA A 305 -6.73 25.93 -11.35
N ALA A 306 -7.86 25.22 -11.42
CA ALA A 306 -9.19 25.81 -11.44
C ALA A 306 -9.53 26.53 -10.13
N ILE A 307 -9.20 25.93 -8.96
CA ILE A 307 -9.38 26.57 -7.65
C ILE A 307 -8.54 27.84 -7.55
N ASN A 308 -7.28 27.83 -7.99
CA ASN A 308 -6.42 29.01 -7.97
C ASN A 308 -7.00 30.16 -8.81
N HIS A 309 -7.58 29.86 -9.98
CA HIS A 309 -8.29 30.84 -10.79
C HIS A 309 -9.51 31.42 -10.02
N LEU A 310 -10.28 30.58 -9.36
CA LEU A 310 -11.45 31.00 -8.57
C LEU A 310 -11.06 31.88 -7.39
N VAL A 311 -9.99 31.52 -6.68
CA VAL A 311 -9.41 32.28 -5.57
C VAL A 311 -9.00 33.68 -6.02
N ASN A 312 -8.33 33.80 -7.14
CA ASN A 312 -7.94 35.09 -7.69
C ASN A 312 -9.17 35.92 -8.13
N SER A 313 -10.15 35.32 -8.79
CA SER A 313 -11.39 36.00 -9.17
C SER A 313 -12.18 36.48 -7.97
N THR A 314 -12.22 35.70 -6.86
CA THR A 314 -12.89 36.09 -5.63
C THR A 314 -12.16 37.25 -4.94
N ALA A 315 -10.82 37.30 -5.04
CA ALA A 315 -10.04 38.45 -4.58
C ALA A 315 -10.40 39.74 -5.32
N ASP A 316 -10.50 39.67 -6.64
CA ASP A 316 -10.91 40.81 -7.46
C ASP A 316 -12.30 41.32 -7.08
N HIS A 317 -13.27 40.41 -6.92
CA HIS A 317 -14.62 40.78 -6.48
C HIS A 317 -14.66 41.36 -5.06
N ALA A 318 -13.80 40.86 -4.15
CA ALA A 318 -13.71 41.45 -2.82
C ALA A 318 -13.16 42.89 -2.89
N HIS A 319 -12.21 43.18 -3.77
CA HIS A 319 -11.73 44.55 -3.99
C HIS A 319 -12.82 45.46 -4.57
N GLU A 320 -13.52 45.02 -5.59
CA GLU A 320 -14.65 45.75 -6.16
C GLU A 320 -15.73 46.08 -5.11
N LEU A 321 -16.06 45.11 -4.26
CA LEU A 321 -17.01 45.27 -3.18
C LEU A 321 -16.56 46.32 -2.16
N ALA A 322 -15.25 46.39 -1.85
CA ALA A 322 -14.68 47.42 -0.97
C ALA A 322 -14.81 48.83 -1.59
N ASP A 323 -14.56 48.96 -2.89
CA ASP A 323 -14.69 50.23 -3.61
C ASP A 323 -16.15 50.68 -3.68
N GLU A 324 -17.11 49.78 -4.01
CA GLU A 324 -18.52 50.10 -4.00
C GLU A 324 -19.02 50.51 -2.59
N ALA A 325 -18.53 49.82 -1.55
CA ALA A 325 -18.84 50.18 -0.17
C ALA A 325 -18.37 51.61 0.18
N ARG A 326 -17.19 51.99 -0.32
CA ARG A 326 -16.70 53.37 -0.15
C ARG A 326 -17.60 54.37 -0.84
N ASP A 327 -17.99 54.12 -2.09
CA ASP A 327 -18.84 55.00 -2.88
C ASP A 327 -20.21 55.16 -2.27
N LEU A 328 -20.83 54.08 -1.76
CA LEU A 328 -22.07 54.11 -1.00
C LEU A 328 -21.97 54.96 0.28
N ASN A 329 -20.84 54.88 0.98
CA ASN A 329 -20.61 55.70 2.18
C ASN A 329 -20.46 57.18 1.85
N GLU A 330 -19.79 57.51 0.74
CA GLU A 330 -19.70 58.89 0.21
C GLU A 330 -21.07 59.44 -0.18
N LEU A 331 -21.92 58.63 -0.85
CA LEU A 331 -23.27 58.97 -1.20
C LEU A 331 -24.13 59.21 0.05
N ALA A 332 -24.02 58.35 1.05
CA ALA A 332 -24.74 58.54 2.33
C ALA A 332 -24.33 59.84 3.02
N ALA A 333 -23.02 60.14 3.03
CA ALA A 333 -22.49 61.38 3.57
C ALA A 333 -23.01 62.63 2.80
N ALA A 334 -23.11 62.57 1.48
CA ALA A 334 -23.65 63.63 0.63
C ALA A 334 -25.14 63.83 0.88
N LEU A 335 -25.94 62.75 1.02
CA LEU A 335 -27.34 62.82 1.38
C LEU A 335 -27.52 63.45 2.75
N ASN A 336 -26.75 63.02 3.74
CA ASN A 336 -26.81 63.60 5.09
C ASN A 336 -26.44 65.08 5.10
N LYS A 337 -25.42 65.46 4.34
CA LYS A 337 -25.05 66.89 4.13
C LYS A 337 -26.18 67.69 3.51
N THR A 338 -26.92 67.13 2.53
CA THR A 338 -28.05 67.77 1.86
C THR A 338 -29.22 67.96 2.84
N VAL A 339 -29.53 66.95 3.63
CA VAL A 339 -30.58 67.03 4.64
C VAL A 339 -30.20 68.00 5.76
N ASN A 340 -28.95 68.05 6.17
CA ASN A 340 -28.47 68.96 7.20
C ASN A 340 -28.44 70.45 6.77
N GLN A 341 -28.76 70.78 5.49
CA GLN A 341 -29.05 72.16 5.06
C GLN A 341 -30.40 72.66 5.59
N PHE A 342 -31.25 71.73 5.99
CA PHE A 342 -32.51 72.05 6.59
C PHE A 342 -32.51 71.90 8.10
N LYS A 343 -33.05 72.81 8.85
CA LYS A 343 -33.25 72.70 10.29
C LYS A 343 -34.54 71.94 10.55
N LEU A 344 -34.40 70.73 11.06
CA LEU A 344 -35.53 69.78 11.21
C LEU A 344 -36.12 69.78 12.62
#